data_356580b5a053cca7e5ce00f4d922a87a
#
_entry.id   356580b5a053cca7e5ce00f4d922a87a
#
_cell.length_a   1.000
_cell.length_b   1.000
_cell.length_c   1.000
_cell.angle_alpha   90.00
_cell.angle_beta   90.00
_cell.angle_gamma   90.00
#
_symmetry.space_group_name_H-M   'P 1'
#
loop_
_entity.id
_entity.type
_entity.pdbx_description
1 polymer ?
#
loop_
_entity_poly.entity_id
_entity_poly.type
_entity_poly.pdbx_seq_one_letter_code
_entity_poly.pdbx_strand_id
1 'polypeptide(L)'
;MNKSDISPNVWIGDESFLFDSSELETVSPDLYNPGYFSMFDVMVHLGSQGHIDLKYEFDPSMNTHIINSINGEKNWWYFSFYHEGSPEQNAYRMDHYLWKEGATLRLYKADPSFLETIYHLFREEVKRREENNGKLILNKVIIRGANLEKEFEDVEVIPFNMMKDIYREGTTTVLDMLMTLKEQNRIDCDIKWFKRYGKAIINDYWLVSLDGDKFAGRVGWAYEVGSFKVWRGLHRPHIPIGCRVLISPDYVEFFWHL
;
A
#
# COMPACT_ATOMS: atom_id res chain seq x y z
N MET A 1 -16.49 -25.92 12.26
CA MET A 1 -17.04 -24.76 11.53
C MET A 1 -17.77 -25.28 10.31
N ASN A 2 -19.04 -24.93 10.17
CA ASN A 2 -19.81 -25.33 8.98
C ASN A 2 -19.27 -24.59 7.76
N LYS A 3 -19.03 -25.29 6.66
CA LYS A 3 -18.57 -24.74 5.36
C LYS A 3 -19.51 -23.71 4.73
N SER A 4 -20.66 -23.39 5.38
CA SER A 4 -21.73 -22.55 4.83
C SER A 4 -21.60 -21.06 5.12
N ASP A 5 -20.58 -20.61 5.87
CA ASP A 5 -20.48 -19.21 6.32
C ASP A 5 -19.26 -18.44 5.75
N ILE A 6 -18.58 -19.01 4.73
CA ILE A 6 -17.43 -18.34 4.13
C ILE A 6 -17.95 -17.44 3.02
N SER A 7 -17.93 -16.14 3.25
CA SER A 7 -18.34 -15.13 2.26
C SER A 7 -17.23 -14.90 1.23
N PRO A 8 -17.57 -14.55 -0.01
CA PRO A 8 -16.59 -14.11 -1.00
C PRO A 8 -15.72 -12.97 -0.46
N ASN A 9 -14.47 -12.92 -0.89
CA ASN A 9 -13.51 -11.90 -0.50
C ASN A 9 -12.82 -11.22 -1.70
N VAL A 10 -13.10 -11.69 -2.93
CA VAL A 10 -12.64 -11.08 -4.17
C VAL A 10 -13.85 -10.83 -5.07
N TRP A 11 -13.92 -9.64 -5.66
CA TRP A 11 -14.94 -9.27 -6.64
C TRP A 11 -14.28 -8.70 -7.89
N ILE A 12 -14.80 -9.10 -9.06
CA ILE A 12 -14.37 -8.61 -10.37
C ILE A 12 -15.63 -8.16 -11.12
N GLY A 13 -15.89 -6.85 -11.14
CA GLY A 13 -17.20 -6.36 -11.56
C GLY A 13 -18.30 -6.92 -10.66
N ASP A 14 -19.27 -7.61 -11.27
CA ASP A 14 -20.40 -8.23 -10.58
C ASP A 14 -20.12 -9.69 -10.13
N GLU A 15 -19.02 -10.27 -10.57
CA GLU A 15 -18.64 -11.65 -10.19
C GLU A 15 -17.91 -11.64 -8.85
N SER A 16 -18.13 -12.71 -8.07
CA SER A 16 -17.50 -12.85 -6.75
C SER A 16 -16.83 -14.21 -6.60
N PHE A 17 -15.67 -14.22 -5.96
CA PHE A 17 -14.83 -15.39 -5.74
C PHE A 17 -14.46 -15.50 -4.26
N LEU A 18 -14.29 -16.73 -3.80
CA LEU A 18 -13.66 -17.03 -2.54
C LEU A 18 -12.20 -17.38 -2.80
N PHE A 19 -11.31 -16.55 -2.31
CA PHE A 19 -9.89 -16.87 -2.24
C PHE A 19 -9.57 -17.40 -0.84
N ASP A 20 -9.09 -18.63 -0.78
CA ASP A 20 -8.67 -19.33 0.44
C ASP A 20 -7.43 -20.16 0.10
N SER A 21 -6.29 -19.48 -0.02
CA SER A 21 -5.01 -20.16 -0.22
C SER A 21 -3.98 -19.61 0.75
N SER A 22 -3.33 -20.53 1.46
CA SER A 22 -2.18 -20.23 2.31
C SER A 22 -0.85 -20.50 1.59
N GLU A 23 -0.88 -21.15 0.44
CA GLU A 23 0.30 -21.56 -0.34
C GLU A 23 0.21 -20.95 -1.74
N LEU A 24 0.77 -19.78 -1.89
CA LEU A 24 0.82 -19.07 -3.15
C LEU A 24 2.24 -18.53 -3.36
N GLU A 25 2.81 -18.81 -4.53
CA GLU A 25 4.07 -18.19 -4.95
C GLU A 25 3.79 -16.80 -5.50
N THR A 26 4.52 -15.82 -4.99
CA THR A 26 4.41 -14.44 -5.45
C THR A 26 5.08 -14.24 -6.80
N VAL A 27 4.51 -13.39 -7.65
CA VAL A 27 5.15 -12.92 -8.89
C VAL A 27 6.19 -11.81 -8.62
N SER A 28 6.27 -11.33 -7.37
CA SER A 28 7.24 -10.31 -6.91
C SER A 28 8.20 -10.89 -5.85
N PRO A 29 9.02 -11.91 -6.19
CA PRO A 29 9.91 -12.57 -5.23
C PRO A 29 11.11 -11.71 -4.80
N ASP A 30 11.35 -10.59 -5.48
CA ASP A 30 12.30 -9.54 -5.14
C ASP A 30 11.77 -8.61 -4.04
N LEU A 31 10.46 -8.55 -3.84
CA LEU A 31 9.82 -7.75 -2.81
C LEU A 31 9.41 -8.58 -1.59
N TYR A 32 8.86 -9.77 -1.78
CA TYR A 32 8.31 -10.59 -0.70
C TYR A 32 9.21 -11.77 -0.31
N ASN A 33 9.22 -12.08 0.96
CA ASN A 33 9.76 -13.34 1.45
C ASN A 33 8.79 -14.51 1.21
N PRO A 34 9.28 -15.76 1.17
CA PRO A 34 8.42 -16.94 1.00
C PRO A 34 7.27 -16.97 2.01
N GLY A 35 6.06 -17.27 1.54
CA GLY A 35 4.83 -17.31 2.34
C GLY A 35 4.09 -15.96 2.41
N TYR A 36 4.63 -14.91 1.82
CA TYR A 36 3.96 -13.62 1.68
C TYR A 36 3.73 -13.28 0.20
N PHE A 37 2.59 -12.66 -0.07
CA PHE A 37 2.15 -12.36 -1.44
C PHE A 37 1.22 -11.13 -1.46
N SER A 38 1.01 -10.61 -2.64
CA SER A 38 0.24 -9.37 -2.87
C SER A 38 -1.22 -9.62 -3.23
N MET A 39 -1.99 -8.53 -3.30
CA MET A 39 -3.33 -8.53 -3.91
C MET A 39 -3.30 -8.96 -5.38
N PHE A 40 -2.20 -8.64 -6.09
CA PHE A 40 -2.04 -9.03 -7.48
C PHE A 40 -1.84 -10.53 -7.64
N ASP A 41 -1.10 -11.17 -6.74
CA ASP A 41 -0.89 -12.62 -6.74
C ASP A 41 -2.21 -13.40 -6.60
N VAL A 42 -3.19 -12.84 -5.88
CA VAL A 42 -4.54 -13.40 -5.80
C VAL A 42 -5.20 -13.44 -7.17
N MET A 43 -5.02 -12.40 -7.99
CA MET A 43 -5.54 -12.37 -9.36
C MET A 43 -4.86 -13.38 -10.26
N VAL A 44 -3.53 -13.51 -10.13
CA VAL A 44 -2.75 -14.51 -10.85
C VAL A 44 -3.20 -15.93 -10.49
N HIS A 45 -3.46 -16.18 -9.22
CA HIS A 45 -3.99 -17.47 -8.75
C HIS A 45 -5.36 -17.78 -9.36
N LEU A 46 -6.32 -16.83 -9.32
CA LEU A 46 -7.64 -17.04 -9.94
C LEU A 46 -7.52 -17.34 -11.44
N GLY A 47 -6.59 -16.66 -12.12
CA GLY A 47 -6.28 -16.95 -13.52
C GLY A 47 -5.73 -18.37 -13.73
N SER A 48 -4.77 -18.79 -12.90
CA SER A 48 -4.17 -20.13 -12.99
C SER A 48 -5.16 -21.27 -12.71
N GLN A 49 -6.17 -21.00 -11.90
CA GLN A 49 -7.26 -21.95 -11.63
C GLN A 49 -8.35 -21.93 -12.72
N GLY A 50 -8.22 -21.07 -13.73
CA GLY A 50 -9.20 -20.96 -14.81
C GLY A 50 -10.52 -20.27 -14.44
N HIS A 51 -10.55 -19.58 -13.29
CA HIS A 51 -11.71 -18.79 -12.90
C HIS A 51 -11.88 -17.54 -13.74
N ILE A 52 -10.77 -16.98 -14.25
CA ILE A 52 -10.74 -15.80 -15.12
C ILE A 52 -9.68 -15.98 -16.21
N ASP A 53 -9.86 -15.33 -17.38
CA ASP A 53 -8.81 -15.17 -18.40
C ASP A 53 -8.05 -13.87 -18.07
N LEU A 54 -6.96 -13.98 -17.27
CA LEU A 54 -6.12 -12.87 -16.88
C LEU A 54 -4.95 -12.69 -17.84
N LYS A 55 -4.82 -11.50 -18.43
CA LYS A 55 -3.62 -11.08 -19.18
C LYS A 55 -2.96 -9.93 -18.48
N TYR A 56 -1.67 -10.09 -18.21
CA TYR A 56 -0.87 -9.09 -17.50
C TYR A 56 0.58 -9.12 -17.97
N GLU A 57 1.32 -8.08 -17.63
CA GLU A 57 2.75 -7.98 -17.85
C GLU A 57 3.42 -7.16 -16.75
N PHE A 58 4.72 -7.36 -16.55
CA PHE A 58 5.52 -6.48 -15.71
C PHE A 58 6.02 -5.30 -16.54
N ASP A 59 5.76 -4.08 -16.08
CA ASP A 59 6.29 -2.85 -16.69
C ASP A 59 7.45 -2.30 -15.85
N PRO A 60 8.69 -2.44 -16.31
CA PRO A 60 9.86 -1.97 -15.55
C PRO A 60 9.90 -0.45 -15.40
N SER A 61 9.29 0.31 -16.32
CA SER A 61 9.23 1.78 -16.21
C SER A 61 8.32 2.26 -15.08
N MET A 62 7.42 1.39 -14.65
CA MET A 62 6.49 1.63 -13.53
C MET A 62 6.85 0.81 -12.29
N ASN A 63 7.76 -0.16 -12.43
CA ASN A 63 8.12 -1.12 -11.40
C ASN A 63 6.89 -1.82 -10.79
N THR A 64 6.01 -2.35 -11.65
CA THR A 64 4.78 -3.04 -11.23
C THR A 64 4.22 -3.91 -12.36
N HIS A 65 3.44 -4.91 -11.98
CA HIS A 65 2.61 -5.67 -12.90
C HIS A 65 1.33 -4.89 -13.22
N ILE A 66 0.97 -4.87 -14.50
CA ILE A 66 -0.25 -4.21 -14.98
C ILE A 66 -1.22 -5.27 -15.55
N ILE A 67 -2.51 -5.06 -15.32
CA ILE A 67 -3.57 -5.89 -15.88
C ILE A 67 -3.92 -5.36 -17.28
N ASN A 68 -3.58 -6.12 -18.30
CA ASN A 68 -3.92 -5.81 -19.68
C ASN A 68 -5.40 -6.10 -19.99
N SER A 69 -5.90 -7.25 -19.50
CA SER A 69 -7.32 -7.59 -19.60
C SER A 69 -7.72 -8.68 -18.58
N ILE A 70 -9.00 -8.70 -18.23
CA ILE A 70 -9.67 -9.81 -17.55
C ILE A 70 -10.87 -10.19 -18.39
N ASN A 71 -10.97 -11.47 -18.79
CA ASN A 71 -12.03 -11.99 -19.66
C ASN A 71 -12.18 -11.20 -20.97
N GLY A 72 -11.04 -10.73 -21.53
CA GLY A 72 -10.99 -9.92 -22.75
C GLY A 72 -11.29 -8.43 -22.56
N GLU A 73 -11.74 -8.01 -21.39
CA GLU A 73 -12.05 -6.62 -21.10
C GLU A 73 -10.87 -5.88 -20.48
N LYS A 74 -10.69 -4.61 -20.86
CA LYS A 74 -9.58 -3.73 -20.42
C LYS A 74 -10.01 -2.73 -19.35
N ASN A 75 -9.05 -1.91 -18.89
CA ASN A 75 -9.22 -0.78 -17.99
C ASN A 75 -9.73 -1.18 -16.60
N TRP A 76 -9.15 -2.22 -16.06
CA TRP A 76 -9.42 -2.64 -14.69
C TRP A 76 -8.53 -1.88 -13.71
N TRP A 77 -9.14 -1.45 -12.60
CA TRP A 77 -8.45 -0.95 -11.42
C TRP A 77 -9.06 -1.57 -10.18
N TYR A 78 -8.46 -1.31 -9.03
CA TYR A 78 -8.86 -1.98 -7.81
C TYR A 78 -9.02 -1.04 -6.62
N PHE A 79 -9.74 -1.49 -5.62
CA PHE A 79 -9.63 -1.09 -4.23
C PHE A 79 -9.61 -2.31 -3.33
N SER A 80 -8.92 -2.16 -2.19
CA SER A 80 -8.77 -3.22 -1.22
C SER A 80 -8.85 -2.64 0.19
N PHE A 81 -9.19 -3.50 1.14
CA PHE A 81 -9.24 -3.14 2.55
C PHE A 81 -9.03 -4.38 3.42
N TYR A 82 -8.46 -4.17 4.62
CA TYR A 82 -8.13 -5.25 5.56
C TYR A 82 -9.24 -5.55 6.59
N HIS A 83 -10.39 -4.89 6.49
CA HIS A 83 -11.52 -5.05 7.40
C HIS A 83 -12.80 -4.46 6.79
N GLU A 84 -13.93 -4.69 7.42
CA GLU A 84 -15.18 -4.03 7.05
C GLU A 84 -15.02 -2.50 7.15
N GLY A 85 -15.06 -1.82 6.03
CA GLY A 85 -14.92 -0.37 5.92
C GLY A 85 -15.42 0.13 4.57
N SER A 86 -15.38 1.43 4.36
CA SER A 86 -15.68 1.99 3.05
C SER A 86 -14.55 1.66 2.08
N PRO A 87 -14.87 1.22 0.85
CA PRO A 87 -13.86 0.97 -0.16
C PRO A 87 -13.12 2.26 -0.50
N GLU A 88 -11.82 2.18 -0.60
CA GLU A 88 -10.96 3.29 -0.98
C GLU A 88 -10.34 3.07 -2.34
N GLN A 89 -10.34 4.13 -3.13
CA GLN A 89 -9.67 4.15 -4.41
C GLN A 89 -8.17 4.37 -4.16
N ASN A 90 -7.38 3.33 -4.38
CA ASN A 90 -5.94 3.38 -4.18
C ASN A 90 -5.21 3.70 -5.48
N ALA A 91 -4.28 4.65 -5.42
CA ALA A 91 -3.25 4.80 -6.43
C ALA A 91 -1.97 4.14 -5.94
N TYR A 92 -2.03 2.86 -5.71
CA TYR A 92 -0.93 2.05 -5.21
C TYR A 92 -0.73 0.83 -6.09
N ARG A 93 0.49 0.38 -6.26
CA ARG A 93 0.80 -0.80 -7.04
C ARG A 93 0.16 -2.03 -6.40
N MET A 94 -0.67 -2.76 -7.16
CA MET A 94 -1.40 -3.90 -6.62
C MET A 94 -0.47 -5.04 -6.18
N ASP A 95 0.64 -5.22 -6.87
CA ASP A 95 1.70 -6.20 -6.56
C ASP A 95 2.61 -5.78 -5.39
N HIS A 96 2.48 -4.55 -4.90
CA HIS A 96 3.09 -4.09 -3.65
C HIS A 96 2.13 -4.11 -2.47
N TYR A 97 0.84 -4.33 -2.72
CA TYR A 97 -0.19 -4.35 -1.68
C TYR A 97 -0.27 -5.74 -1.07
N LEU A 98 0.32 -5.91 0.12
CA LEU A 98 0.35 -7.18 0.83
C LEU A 98 -1.06 -7.74 1.05
N TRP A 99 -1.28 -9.01 0.73
CA TRP A 99 -2.48 -9.72 1.15
C TRP A 99 -2.39 -10.11 2.63
N LYS A 100 -3.46 -9.88 3.39
CA LYS A 100 -3.57 -10.29 4.81
C LYS A 100 -4.88 -11.06 5.03
N GLU A 101 -4.91 -11.87 6.08
CA GLU A 101 -6.14 -12.52 6.55
C GLU A 101 -7.24 -11.47 6.77
N GLY A 102 -8.44 -11.74 6.26
CA GLY A 102 -9.58 -10.82 6.32
C GLY A 102 -9.53 -9.67 5.30
N ALA A 103 -8.53 -9.66 4.42
CA ALA A 103 -8.50 -8.72 3.30
C ALA A 103 -9.63 -8.98 2.30
N THR A 104 -10.04 -7.92 1.65
CA THR A 104 -10.95 -7.98 0.50
C THR A 104 -10.35 -7.25 -0.68
N LEU A 105 -10.63 -7.74 -1.88
CA LEU A 105 -10.17 -7.17 -3.13
C LEU A 105 -11.36 -6.96 -4.06
N ARG A 106 -11.49 -5.77 -4.63
CA ARG A 106 -12.50 -5.48 -5.64
C ARG A 106 -11.89 -4.83 -6.86
N LEU A 107 -12.14 -5.39 -8.01
CA LEU A 107 -11.78 -4.80 -9.29
C LEU A 107 -13.01 -4.19 -9.95
N TYR A 108 -12.81 -3.04 -10.56
CA TYR A 108 -13.85 -2.29 -11.25
C TYR A 108 -13.30 -1.67 -12.54
N LYS A 109 -14.20 -1.31 -13.45
CA LYS A 109 -13.83 -0.58 -14.65
C LYS A 109 -13.50 0.85 -14.32
N ALA A 110 -12.28 1.25 -14.59
CA ALA A 110 -11.80 2.61 -14.39
C ALA A 110 -11.82 3.40 -15.69
N ASP A 111 -11.89 4.71 -15.56
CA ASP A 111 -11.70 5.60 -16.69
C ASP A 111 -10.27 5.50 -17.21
N PRO A 112 -10.04 5.37 -18.54
CA PRO A 112 -8.70 5.26 -19.11
C PRO A 112 -7.79 6.45 -18.75
N SER A 113 -8.34 7.65 -18.63
CA SER A 113 -7.57 8.84 -18.27
C SER A 113 -7.11 8.81 -16.81
N PHE A 114 -7.92 8.21 -15.93
CA PHE A 114 -7.54 7.96 -14.55
C PHE A 114 -6.38 6.95 -14.49
N LEU A 115 -6.46 5.84 -15.23
CA LEU A 115 -5.38 4.85 -15.28
C LEU A 115 -4.08 5.45 -15.81
N GLU A 116 -4.15 6.24 -16.89
CA GLU A 116 -2.97 6.89 -17.43
C GLU A 116 -2.34 7.87 -16.43
N THR A 117 -3.15 8.56 -15.65
CA THR A 117 -2.69 9.42 -14.56
C THR A 117 -1.92 8.61 -13.50
N ILE A 118 -2.46 7.47 -13.05
CA ILE A 118 -1.81 6.58 -12.08
C ILE A 118 -0.50 6.02 -12.66
N TYR A 119 -0.51 5.56 -13.89
CA TYR A 119 0.68 5.02 -14.55
C TYR A 119 1.76 6.07 -14.77
N HIS A 120 1.37 7.31 -15.08
CA HIS A 120 2.29 8.42 -15.14
C HIS A 120 2.98 8.66 -13.77
N LEU A 121 2.22 8.63 -12.67
CA LEU A 121 2.80 8.76 -11.33
C LEU A 121 3.81 7.66 -11.03
N PHE A 122 3.51 6.42 -11.38
CA PHE A 122 4.42 5.30 -11.15
C PHE A 122 5.73 5.47 -11.95
N ARG A 123 5.65 5.94 -13.20
CA ARG A 123 6.84 6.24 -14.02
C ARG A 123 7.68 7.37 -13.41
N GLU A 124 7.04 8.42 -12.92
CA GLU A 124 7.73 9.54 -12.27
C GLU A 124 8.43 9.09 -10.98
N GLU A 125 7.85 8.17 -10.19
CA GLU A 125 8.50 7.60 -9.01
C GLU A 125 9.75 6.80 -9.36
N VAL A 126 9.68 5.93 -10.38
CA VAL A 126 10.83 5.13 -10.84
C VAL A 126 11.92 6.04 -11.37
N LYS A 127 11.58 6.99 -12.25
CA LYS A 127 12.50 7.97 -12.80
C LYS A 127 13.22 8.77 -11.70
N ARG A 128 12.48 9.25 -10.69
CA ARG A 128 13.06 9.99 -9.56
C ARG A 128 14.05 9.14 -8.78
N ARG A 129 13.74 7.85 -8.57
CA ARG A 129 14.66 6.93 -7.91
C ARG A 129 15.94 6.70 -8.73
N GLU A 130 15.83 6.57 -10.05
CA GLU A 130 16.98 6.45 -10.96
C GLU A 130 17.85 7.72 -10.94
N GLU A 131 17.24 8.90 -11.04
CA GLU A 131 17.92 10.21 -10.95
C GLU A 131 18.67 10.39 -9.62
N ASN A 132 18.19 9.76 -8.55
CA ASN A 132 18.81 9.73 -7.23
C ASN A 132 19.77 8.52 -7.02
N ASN A 133 20.25 7.89 -8.09
CA ASN A 133 21.15 6.75 -8.03
C ASN A 133 20.62 5.56 -7.21
N GLY A 134 19.33 5.29 -7.32
CA GLY A 134 18.64 4.20 -6.60
C GLY A 134 18.24 4.53 -5.17
N LYS A 135 18.60 5.70 -4.65
CA LYS A 135 18.17 6.15 -3.32
C LYS A 135 16.71 6.57 -3.33
N LEU A 136 16.02 6.28 -2.23
CA LEU A 136 14.68 6.81 -2.00
C LEU A 136 14.82 8.18 -1.34
N ILE A 137 14.51 9.23 -2.10
CA ILE A 137 14.45 10.60 -1.60
C ILE A 137 13.03 11.11 -1.77
N LEU A 138 12.41 11.54 -0.68
CA LEU A 138 11.12 12.18 -0.68
C LEU A 138 11.35 13.69 -0.83
N ASN A 139 10.76 14.30 -1.86
CA ASN A 139 10.87 15.75 -2.04
C ASN A 139 10.28 16.48 -0.84
N LYS A 140 9.22 15.93 -0.23
CA LYS A 140 8.62 16.52 0.96
C LYS A 140 8.03 15.48 1.90
N VAL A 141 8.23 15.70 3.20
CA VAL A 141 7.47 15.05 4.28
C VAL A 141 6.75 16.15 5.07
N ILE A 142 5.44 16.01 5.24
CA ILE A 142 4.57 16.99 5.87
C ILE A 142 3.92 16.33 7.09
N ILE A 143 3.89 17.04 8.20
CA ILE A 143 3.24 16.59 9.44
C ILE A 143 2.32 17.71 9.93
N ARG A 144 1.01 17.45 9.92
CA ARG A 144 -0.02 18.37 10.44
C ARG A 144 -0.78 17.71 11.58
N GLY A 145 -0.32 17.94 12.78
CA GLY A 145 -0.94 17.46 14.01
C GLY A 145 -2.06 18.37 14.51
N ALA A 146 -2.58 18.05 15.69
CA ALA A 146 -3.54 18.91 16.38
C ALA A 146 -2.90 20.22 16.86
N ASN A 147 -1.62 20.15 17.26
CA ASN A 147 -0.88 21.26 17.85
C ASN A 147 0.48 21.50 17.19
N LEU A 148 0.75 20.86 16.07
CA LEU A 148 2.05 20.98 15.40
C LEU A 148 1.89 21.00 13.88
N GLU A 149 2.84 21.69 13.23
CA GLU A 149 3.05 21.61 11.80
C GLU A 149 4.55 21.58 11.53
N LYS A 150 4.99 20.60 10.75
CA LYS A 150 6.39 20.44 10.34
C LYS A 150 6.45 20.07 8.86
N GLU A 151 7.44 20.59 8.18
CA GLU A 151 7.79 20.19 6.82
C GLU A 151 9.27 19.86 6.75
N PHE A 152 9.58 18.82 5.97
CA PHE A 152 10.94 18.37 5.71
C PHE A 152 11.11 18.18 4.22
N GLU A 153 12.17 18.72 3.66
CA GLU A 153 12.52 18.60 2.23
C GLU A 153 13.68 17.61 2.06
N ASP A 154 13.73 16.98 0.89
CA ASP A 154 14.81 16.09 0.44
C ASP A 154 15.18 15.00 1.46
N VAL A 155 14.16 14.30 1.98
CA VAL A 155 14.35 13.26 2.99
C VAL A 155 14.82 11.98 2.33
N GLU A 156 16.11 11.63 2.49
CA GLU A 156 16.63 10.32 2.12
C GLU A 156 16.16 9.28 3.14
N VAL A 157 15.32 8.35 2.72
CA VAL A 157 14.76 7.30 3.59
C VAL A 157 15.70 6.11 3.65
N ILE A 158 16.04 5.68 4.86
CA ILE A 158 16.93 4.55 5.13
C ILE A 158 16.08 3.32 5.48
N PRO A 159 16.34 2.13 4.90
CA PRO A 159 15.64 0.91 5.28
C PRO A 159 16.11 0.42 6.66
N PHE A 160 15.19 0.30 7.60
CA PHE A 160 15.43 -0.27 8.94
C PHE A 160 15.11 -1.77 8.99
N ASN A 161 14.51 -2.31 7.93
CA ASN A 161 14.13 -3.72 7.83
C ASN A 161 13.24 -4.20 9.00
N MET A 162 12.39 -3.34 9.53
CA MET A 162 11.50 -3.69 10.65
C MET A 162 10.45 -4.73 10.24
N MET A 163 10.12 -4.81 8.96
CA MET A 163 9.21 -5.78 8.36
C MET A 163 9.94 -6.91 7.62
N LYS A 164 11.14 -7.26 8.07
CA LYS A 164 12.03 -8.28 7.44
C LYS A 164 11.44 -9.68 7.33
N ASP A 165 10.42 -9.98 8.11
CA ASP A 165 9.73 -11.27 8.01
C ASP A 165 8.85 -11.32 6.74
N ILE A 166 8.35 -10.17 6.30
CA ILE A 166 7.45 -10.01 5.15
C ILE A 166 8.23 -9.65 3.90
N TYR A 167 9.07 -8.62 4.00
CA TYR A 167 9.76 -8.03 2.85
C TYR A 167 11.23 -8.42 2.79
N ARG A 168 11.76 -8.41 1.57
CA ARG A 168 13.19 -8.55 1.33
C ARG A 168 13.96 -7.40 1.95
N GLU A 169 15.20 -7.68 2.31
CA GLU A 169 16.15 -6.69 2.83
C GLU A 169 16.28 -5.50 1.86
N GLY A 170 16.28 -4.29 2.40
CA GLY A 170 16.36 -3.05 1.62
C GLY A 170 15.01 -2.51 1.14
N THR A 171 13.91 -3.24 1.35
CA THR A 171 12.57 -2.69 1.10
C THR A 171 12.28 -1.56 2.08
N THR A 172 11.87 -0.42 1.54
CA THR A 172 11.55 0.79 2.30
C THR A 172 10.05 1.02 2.39
N THR A 173 9.57 1.37 3.57
CA THR A 173 8.15 1.60 3.85
C THR A 173 7.92 2.99 4.49
N VAL A 174 6.68 3.37 4.68
CA VAL A 174 6.33 4.60 5.43
C VAL A 174 6.85 4.53 6.87
N LEU A 175 6.91 3.32 7.45
CA LEU A 175 7.53 3.12 8.77
C LEU A 175 9.02 3.50 8.77
N ASP A 176 9.76 3.11 7.73
CA ASP A 176 11.19 3.43 7.61
C ASP A 176 11.41 4.95 7.49
N MET A 177 10.51 5.65 6.82
CA MET A 177 10.56 7.11 6.74
C MET A 177 10.39 7.76 8.13
N LEU A 178 9.42 7.32 8.94
CA LEU A 178 9.27 7.81 10.32
C LEU A 178 10.51 7.49 11.17
N MET A 179 11.05 6.28 11.04
CA MET A 179 12.26 5.89 11.77
C MET A 179 13.48 6.70 11.33
N THR A 180 13.59 7.02 10.04
CA THR A 180 14.65 7.90 9.52
C THR A 180 14.60 9.28 10.17
N LEU A 181 13.43 9.91 10.21
CA LEU A 181 13.28 11.22 10.84
C LEU A 181 13.53 11.18 12.36
N LYS A 182 13.11 10.09 13.02
CA LYS A 182 13.37 9.88 14.45
C LYS A 182 14.87 9.73 14.75
N GLU A 183 15.59 8.89 14.03
CA GLU A 183 17.05 8.72 14.19
C GLU A 183 17.82 10.02 13.94
N GLN A 184 17.32 10.88 13.05
CA GLN A 184 17.85 12.21 12.81
C GLN A 184 17.46 13.24 13.88
N ASN A 185 16.72 12.85 14.92
CA ASN A 185 16.17 13.73 15.96
C ASN A 185 15.31 14.89 15.41
N ARG A 186 14.67 14.69 14.26
CA ARG A 186 13.78 15.67 13.62
C ARG A 186 12.35 15.58 14.15
N ILE A 187 11.94 14.37 14.58
CA ILE A 187 10.66 14.09 15.24
C ILE A 187 10.86 13.18 16.45
N ASP A 188 9.91 13.23 17.38
CA ASP A 188 9.73 12.20 18.41
C ASP A 188 8.44 11.42 18.11
N CYS A 189 8.53 10.10 18.00
CA CYS A 189 7.35 9.26 17.74
C CYS A 189 7.39 7.97 18.57
N ASP A 190 6.21 7.57 19.04
CA ASP A 190 5.96 6.26 19.65
C ASP A 190 5.20 5.39 18.65
N ILE A 191 5.79 4.25 18.30
CA ILE A 191 5.27 3.30 17.32
C ILE A 191 5.15 1.96 18.01
N LYS A 192 3.97 1.32 17.92
CA LYS A 192 3.70 0.03 18.57
C LYS A 192 3.13 -0.98 17.59
N TRP A 193 3.48 -2.25 17.80
CA TRP A 193 2.87 -3.35 17.09
C TRP A 193 1.45 -3.60 17.58
N PHE A 194 0.49 -3.63 16.67
CA PHE A 194 -0.90 -4.01 16.93
C PHE A 194 -1.27 -5.23 16.11
N LYS A 195 -1.68 -6.29 16.80
CA LYS A 195 -2.24 -7.46 16.13
C LYS A 195 -3.65 -7.17 15.60
N ARG A 196 -4.45 -6.45 16.38
CA ARG A 196 -5.84 -6.06 16.06
C ARG A 196 -6.16 -4.68 16.64
N TYR A 197 -7.07 -3.98 15.98
CA TYR A 197 -7.73 -2.80 16.52
C TYR A 197 -9.23 -2.93 16.27
N GLY A 198 -10.03 -3.09 17.33
CA GLY A 198 -11.44 -3.47 17.21
C GLY A 198 -11.59 -4.81 16.49
N LYS A 199 -12.35 -4.84 15.40
CA LYS A 199 -12.51 -6.02 14.54
C LYS A 199 -11.43 -6.13 13.47
N ALA A 200 -10.69 -5.05 13.18
CA ALA A 200 -9.68 -5.02 12.14
C ALA A 200 -8.43 -5.81 12.52
N ILE A 201 -7.95 -6.63 11.61
CA ILE A 201 -6.65 -7.30 11.69
C ILE A 201 -5.60 -6.32 11.17
N ILE A 202 -4.85 -5.71 12.07
CA ILE A 202 -3.78 -4.77 11.73
C ILE A 202 -2.52 -5.55 11.39
N ASN A 203 -2.06 -6.36 12.34
CA ASN A 203 -0.85 -7.16 12.26
C ASN A 203 0.32 -6.37 11.67
N ASP A 204 0.58 -5.21 12.28
CA ASP A 204 1.53 -4.19 11.80
C ASP A 204 1.82 -3.16 12.88
N TYR A 205 2.75 -2.27 12.59
CA TYR A 205 3.07 -1.11 13.40
C TYR A 205 2.04 0.01 13.25
N TRP A 206 1.75 0.65 14.36
CA TRP A 206 0.80 1.76 14.46
C TRP A 206 1.48 2.97 15.09
N LEU A 207 1.27 4.15 14.51
CA LEU A 207 1.75 5.40 15.06
C LEU A 207 0.86 5.82 16.24
N VAL A 208 1.40 5.71 17.45
CA VAL A 208 0.67 6.02 18.71
C VAL A 208 0.78 7.49 19.07
N SER A 209 1.96 8.08 18.88
CA SER A 209 2.17 9.51 19.08
C SER A 209 3.22 10.06 18.14
N LEU A 210 3.11 11.34 17.84
CA LEU A 210 4.08 12.10 17.07
C LEU A 210 4.21 13.49 17.69
N ASP A 211 5.43 13.85 18.14
CA ASP A 211 5.76 15.12 18.76
C ASP A 211 4.75 15.58 19.85
N GLY A 212 4.24 14.64 20.63
CA GLY A 212 3.32 14.89 21.73
C GLY A 212 1.84 14.73 21.41
N ASP A 213 1.41 14.80 20.15
CA ASP A 213 0.05 14.49 19.75
C ASP A 213 -0.18 12.97 19.78
N LYS A 214 -1.08 12.52 20.65
CA LYS A 214 -1.29 11.10 20.96
C LYS A 214 -2.63 10.61 20.44
N PHE A 215 -2.62 9.45 19.77
CA PHE A 215 -3.80 8.69 19.43
C PHE A 215 -4.72 8.48 20.65
N ALA A 216 -6.02 8.74 20.48
CA ALA A 216 -7.03 8.56 21.52
C ALA A 216 -8.37 8.13 20.92
N GLY A 217 -8.73 6.88 21.11
CA GLY A 217 -10.00 6.33 20.64
C GLY A 217 -10.12 6.33 19.11
N ARG A 218 -10.96 7.22 18.54
CA ARG A 218 -11.13 7.35 17.08
C ARG A 218 -10.31 8.47 16.48
N VAL A 219 -9.68 9.28 17.32
CA VAL A 219 -8.87 10.43 16.92
C VAL A 219 -7.42 10.00 16.86
N GLY A 220 -6.71 10.32 15.79
CA GLY A 220 -5.33 9.89 15.66
C GLY A 220 -4.69 10.31 14.34
N TRP A 221 -3.56 9.68 14.07
CA TRP A 221 -2.78 9.94 12.89
C TRP A 221 -3.28 9.13 11.70
N ALA A 222 -3.54 9.82 10.61
CA ALA A 222 -3.66 9.24 9.28
C ALA A 222 -2.52 9.78 8.40
N TYR A 223 -2.30 9.16 7.25
CA TYR A 223 -1.27 9.63 6.34
C TYR A 223 -1.71 9.45 4.88
N GLU A 224 -1.03 10.13 3.99
CA GLU A 224 -1.16 9.94 2.55
C GLU A 224 0.22 9.93 1.88
N VAL A 225 0.29 9.32 0.73
CA VAL A 225 1.49 9.22 -0.10
C VAL A 225 1.10 9.57 -1.53
N GLY A 226 1.80 10.48 -2.17
CA GLY A 226 1.37 10.89 -3.51
C GLY A 226 2.29 11.84 -4.25
N SER A 227 1.69 12.59 -5.16
CA SER A 227 2.34 13.62 -5.97
C SER A 227 1.59 14.94 -5.88
N PHE A 228 2.31 16.05 -5.74
CA PHE A 228 1.75 17.39 -5.74
C PHE A 228 1.05 17.78 -7.04
N LYS A 229 1.44 17.15 -8.17
CA LYS A 229 0.85 17.42 -9.47
C LYS A 229 -0.54 16.79 -9.63
N VAL A 230 -0.79 15.71 -8.87
CA VAL A 230 -2.04 14.94 -8.96
C VAL A 230 -2.52 14.68 -7.54
N TRP A 231 -3.06 15.72 -6.95
CA TRP A 231 -3.48 15.71 -5.55
C TRP A 231 -4.75 14.88 -5.27
N ARG A 232 -5.49 14.45 -6.30
CA ARG A 232 -6.81 13.82 -6.11
C ARG A 232 -6.75 12.30 -6.22
N GLY A 233 -7.28 11.61 -5.23
CA GLY A 233 -7.60 10.18 -5.28
C GLY A 233 -6.50 9.26 -4.78
N LEU A 234 -5.39 9.80 -4.29
CA LEU A 234 -4.28 9.03 -3.75
C LEU A 234 -4.36 8.88 -2.24
N HIS A 235 -5.46 9.32 -1.65
CA HIS A 235 -5.61 9.63 -0.26
C HIS A 235 -6.32 8.54 0.51
N ARG A 236 -5.97 8.43 1.78
CA ARG A 236 -6.50 7.56 2.83
C ARG A 236 -6.03 6.14 2.71
N PRO A 237 -4.77 5.91 3.05
CA PRO A 237 -4.34 4.54 3.21
C PRO A 237 -4.90 3.99 4.51
N HIS A 238 -5.85 3.09 4.40
CA HIS A 238 -6.02 2.08 5.43
C HIS A 238 -4.91 1.03 5.38
N ILE A 239 -3.85 1.31 4.61
CA ILE A 239 -2.65 0.49 4.58
C ILE A 239 -1.82 0.87 5.81
N PRO A 240 -1.52 -0.07 6.71
CA PRO A 240 -0.63 0.20 7.83
C PRO A 240 0.75 0.68 7.38
N ILE A 241 1.40 1.50 8.20
CA ILE A 241 2.66 2.17 7.85
C ILE A 241 3.79 1.22 7.47
N GLY A 242 3.83 0.02 8.07
CA GLY A 242 4.81 -1.01 7.73
C GLY A 242 4.50 -1.77 6.44
N CYS A 243 3.26 -1.70 5.93
CA CYS A 243 2.86 -2.36 4.68
C CYS A 243 2.83 -1.42 3.46
N ARG A 244 3.01 -0.12 3.65
CA ARG A 244 3.06 0.82 2.54
C ARG A 244 4.49 0.96 2.04
N VAL A 245 4.85 0.18 1.02
CA VAL A 245 6.15 0.26 0.35
C VAL A 245 6.26 1.56 -0.42
N LEU A 246 7.41 2.21 -0.34
CA LEU A 246 7.76 3.44 -1.03
C LEU A 246 8.75 3.16 -2.16
N ILE A 247 8.46 3.67 -3.34
CA ILE A 247 9.40 3.64 -4.48
C ILE A 247 10.19 4.95 -4.56
N SER A 248 9.57 6.05 -4.76
CA SER A 248 10.04 7.43 -4.61
C SER A 248 8.89 8.41 -4.87
N PRO A 249 7.85 8.43 -4.03
CA PRO A 249 6.76 9.39 -4.20
C PRO A 249 7.25 10.84 -4.00
N ASP A 250 6.46 11.82 -4.45
CA ASP A 250 6.79 13.22 -4.25
C ASP A 250 6.74 13.59 -2.78
N TYR A 251 5.73 13.10 -2.09
CA TYR A 251 5.55 13.42 -0.68
C TYR A 251 4.91 12.29 0.12
N VAL A 252 5.09 12.38 1.43
CA VAL A 252 4.32 11.69 2.46
C VAL A 252 3.79 12.76 3.41
N GLU A 253 2.48 12.76 3.66
CA GLU A 253 1.85 13.66 4.61
C GLU A 253 1.17 12.88 5.72
N PHE A 254 1.51 13.20 6.97
CA PHE A 254 0.78 12.78 8.16
C PHE A 254 -0.14 13.90 8.61
N PHE A 255 -1.39 13.57 8.88
CA PHE A 255 -2.36 14.54 9.34
C PHE A 255 -3.22 13.99 10.47
N TRP A 256 -3.70 14.92 11.31
CA TRP A 256 -4.55 14.59 12.44
C TRP A 256 -5.98 14.35 11.96
N HIS A 257 -6.49 13.16 12.22
CA HIS A 257 -7.85 12.76 11.85
C HIS A 257 -8.74 12.77 13.11
N LEU A 258 -9.87 13.46 13.04
CA LEU A 258 -10.87 13.59 14.10
C LEU A 258 -11.99 12.56 13.98
#